data_67fcf4541eee5d353eb22e4a78d63625
#
_entry.id   67fcf4541eee5d353eb22e4a78d63625
#
_cell.length_a   1.000
_cell.length_b   1.000
_cell.length_c   1.000
_cell.angle_alpha   90.00
_cell.angle_beta   90.00
_cell.angle_gamma   90.00
#
_symmetry.space_group_name_H-M   'P 1'
#
loop_
_entity.id
_entity.type
_entity.pdbx_description
1 polymer ?
#
loop_
_entity_poly.entity_id
_entity_poly.type
_entity_poly.pdbx_seq_one_letter_code
_entity_poly.pdbx_strand_id
1 'polypeptide(L)'
;MSSKVTLDDLFGYKVVALLGEGARSKLYAVKDRQTGATYTLKHVVIDEARDKDDRYLKQVETEYAALRELDHPAIRKMIALKRARPIVKVMEVALVLEMIDSSTLEEDPPKFLRDYVRIFAEVAEGLAHMHEKGFVHADMKTGNIMMPVGRDSEKIAKIIDLGQSCKIGTIKPRFQGSPGYMAPEQSAKEPIVERTDVYNFGATMYRALVRDYAETVLVPGKSKSRTPEEVPVTIPASERVPGLSSELSLLVSECLHLKLDRRIDSMRKVANKLRSLESTVNNISL
;
A
#
# COMPACT_ATOMS: atom_id res chain seq x y z
N MET A 1 -25.31 -23.95 18.52
CA MET A 1 -24.54 -24.49 17.39
C MET A 1 -24.72 -23.52 16.24
N SER A 2 -23.75 -22.64 16.00
CA SER A 2 -23.80 -21.67 14.89
C SER A 2 -23.46 -22.40 13.60
N SER A 3 -24.42 -22.55 12.71
CA SER A 3 -24.21 -23.09 11.36
C SER A 3 -23.23 -22.16 10.64
N LYS A 4 -21.98 -22.60 10.43
CA LYS A 4 -21.07 -21.97 9.46
C LYS A 4 -21.76 -22.04 8.10
N VAL A 5 -22.30 -20.93 7.64
CA VAL A 5 -22.67 -20.76 6.22
C VAL A 5 -21.37 -20.88 5.46
N THR A 6 -21.11 -22.00 4.85
CA THR A 6 -20.05 -22.14 3.85
C THR A 6 -20.50 -21.36 2.62
N LEU A 7 -19.89 -20.22 2.42
CA LEU A 7 -20.06 -19.46 1.18
C LEU A 7 -19.38 -20.23 0.05
N ASP A 8 -20.13 -21.10 -0.62
CA ASP A 8 -19.60 -21.89 -1.75
C ASP A 8 -19.50 -21.09 -3.04
N ASP A 9 -20.23 -19.96 -3.13
CA ASP A 9 -20.26 -19.10 -4.32
C ASP A 9 -20.38 -17.61 -3.95
N LEU A 10 -19.55 -16.78 -4.57
CA LEU A 10 -19.62 -15.31 -4.51
C LEU A 10 -19.55 -14.73 -5.91
N PHE A 11 -20.62 -14.05 -6.32
CA PHE A 11 -20.70 -13.38 -7.64
C PHE A 11 -20.43 -14.32 -8.84
N GLY A 12 -20.74 -15.61 -8.71
CA GLY A 12 -20.52 -16.62 -9.74
C GLY A 12 -19.14 -17.29 -9.70
N TYR A 13 -18.30 -16.92 -8.74
CA TYR A 13 -17.01 -17.58 -8.48
C TYR A 13 -17.12 -18.60 -7.36
N LYS A 14 -16.44 -19.75 -7.52
CA LYS A 14 -16.30 -20.74 -6.44
C LYS A 14 -15.33 -20.21 -5.39
N VAL A 15 -15.75 -20.09 -4.13
CA VAL A 15 -14.85 -19.73 -3.02
C VAL A 15 -13.95 -20.91 -2.71
N VAL A 16 -12.63 -20.64 -2.63
CA VAL A 16 -11.59 -21.63 -2.34
C VAL A 16 -11.13 -21.49 -0.89
N ALA A 17 -10.83 -20.24 -0.46
CA ALA A 17 -10.34 -19.96 0.88
C ALA A 17 -10.63 -18.51 1.28
N LEU A 18 -10.72 -18.26 2.59
CA LEU A 18 -10.66 -16.92 3.15
C LEU A 18 -9.18 -16.55 3.32
N LEU A 19 -8.72 -15.46 2.69
CA LEU A 19 -7.35 -14.97 2.75
C LEU A 19 -7.14 -13.96 3.87
N GLY A 20 -8.18 -13.20 4.24
CA GLY A 20 -8.08 -12.19 5.28
C GLY A 20 -9.39 -11.46 5.54
N GLU A 21 -9.47 -10.79 6.69
CA GLU A 21 -10.60 -9.96 7.07
C GLU A 21 -10.12 -8.56 7.46
N GLY A 22 -10.74 -7.54 6.88
CA GLY A 22 -10.63 -6.15 7.29
C GLY A 22 -11.86 -5.69 8.07
N ALA A 23 -11.92 -4.43 8.46
CA ALA A 23 -13.02 -3.88 9.27
C ALA A 23 -14.42 -4.09 8.65
N ARG A 24 -14.54 -4.08 7.34
CA ARG A 24 -15.79 -4.28 6.57
C ARG A 24 -15.57 -5.03 5.26
N SER A 25 -14.39 -5.57 5.04
CA SER A 25 -14.07 -6.32 3.83
C SER A 25 -13.53 -7.69 4.17
N LYS A 26 -13.84 -8.66 3.33
CA LYS A 26 -13.26 -9.99 3.37
C LYS A 26 -12.54 -10.25 2.05
N LEU A 27 -11.37 -10.82 2.13
CA LEU A 27 -10.58 -11.25 1.00
C LEU A 27 -10.71 -12.76 0.84
N TYR A 28 -11.12 -13.19 -0.34
CA TYR A 28 -11.25 -14.62 -0.66
C TYR A 28 -10.35 -14.99 -1.84
N ALA A 29 -9.73 -16.15 -1.78
CA ALA A 29 -9.30 -16.85 -2.97
C ALA A 29 -10.53 -17.44 -3.65
N VAL A 30 -10.73 -17.15 -4.93
CA VAL A 30 -11.87 -17.64 -5.70
C VAL A 30 -11.43 -18.20 -7.02
N LYS A 31 -12.19 -19.18 -7.54
CA LYS A 31 -11.94 -19.82 -8.83
C LYS A 31 -13.08 -19.52 -9.79
N ASP A 32 -12.75 -19.04 -10.96
CA ASP A 32 -13.68 -18.89 -12.06
C ASP A 32 -14.13 -20.27 -12.55
N ARG A 33 -15.45 -20.48 -12.64
CA ARG A 33 -16.01 -21.79 -12.98
C ARG A 33 -15.83 -22.17 -14.44
N GLN A 34 -15.68 -21.19 -15.32
CA GLN A 34 -15.57 -21.40 -16.77
C GLN A 34 -14.12 -21.59 -17.19
N THR A 35 -13.25 -20.70 -16.73
CA THR A 35 -11.83 -20.68 -17.14
C THR A 35 -10.93 -21.50 -16.22
N GLY A 36 -11.38 -21.77 -14.99
CA GLY A 36 -10.56 -22.40 -13.96
C GLY A 36 -9.50 -21.47 -13.35
N ALA A 37 -9.43 -20.22 -13.78
CA ALA A 37 -8.48 -19.24 -13.25
C ALA A 37 -8.78 -18.87 -11.81
N THR A 38 -7.72 -18.61 -11.03
CA THR A 38 -7.83 -18.21 -9.62
C THR A 38 -7.63 -16.69 -9.48
N TYR A 39 -8.47 -16.06 -8.67
CA TYR A 39 -8.46 -14.63 -8.40
C TYR A 39 -8.55 -14.36 -6.90
N THR A 40 -8.20 -13.14 -6.48
CA THR A 40 -8.58 -12.60 -5.16
C THR A 40 -9.88 -11.80 -5.32
N LEU A 41 -10.84 -12.05 -4.47
CA LEU A 41 -12.10 -11.31 -4.43
C LEU A 41 -12.17 -10.52 -3.11
N LYS A 42 -12.12 -9.19 -3.19
CA LYS A 42 -12.31 -8.27 -2.06
C LYS A 42 -13.79 -7.94 -1.96
N HIS A 43 -14.47 -8.58 -1.02
CA HIS A 43 -15.91 -8.48 -0.80
C HIS A 43 -16.22 -7.47 0.30
N VAL A 44 -17.13 -6.55 0.03
CA VAL A 44 -17.63 -5.54 0.97
C VAL A 44 -19.15 -5.61 1.01
N VAL A 45 -19.71 -5.72 2.21
CA VAL A 45 -21.14 -5.70 2.47
C VAL A 45 -21.50 -4.37 3.13
N ILE A 46 -22.42 -3.64 2.55
CA ILE A 46 -22.89 -2.34 2.99
C ILE A 46 -24.37 -2.44 3.36
N ASP A 47 -24.67 -2.22 4.63
CA ASP A 47 -26.04 -2.14 5.13
C ASP A 47 -26.42 -0.65 5.30
N GLU A 48 -27.13 -0.10 4.33
CA GLU A 48 -27.56 1.31 4.33
C GLU A 48 -28.41 1.69 5.55
N ALA A 49 -29.01 0.72 6.24
CA ALA A 49 -29.78 0.96 7.47
C ALA A 49 -28.90 1.14 8.71
N ARG A 50 -27.72 0.50 8.72
CA ARG A 50 -26.78 0.49 9.84
C ARG A 50 -25.56 1.36 9.57
N ASP A 51 -25.13 1.42 8.31
CA ASP A 51 -23.92 2.12 7.87
C ASP A 51 -24.30 3.57 7.51
N LYS A 52 -24.46 4.44 8.52
CA LYS A 52 -24.65 5.88 8.33
C LYS A 52 -23.49 6.57 7.60
N ASP A 53 -22.35 5.88 7.48
CA ASP A 53 -21.13 6.35 6.87
C ASP A 53 -20.80 5.48 5.65
N ASP A 54 -20.85 6.05 4.48
CA ASP A 54 -20.58 5.43 3.18
C ASP A 54 -19.08 5.23 2.88
N ARG A 55 -18.21 5.43 3.90
CA ARG A 55 -16.74 5.40 3.71
C ARG A 55 -16.21 4.12 3.07
N TYR A 56 -16.81 2.98 3.40
CA TYR A 56 -16.35 1.69 2.86
C TYR A 56 -16.74 1.53 1.39
N LEU A 57 -17.90 2.00 1.01
CA LEU A 57 -18.31 2.08 -0.39
C LEU A 57 -17.37 3.03 -1.15
N LYS A 58 -17.13 4.22 -0.61
CA LYS A 58 -16.20 5.19 -1.20
C LYS A 58 -14.79 4.62 -1.36
N GLN A 59 -14.28 3.85 -0.39
CA GLN A 59 -12.98 3.18 -0.52
C GLN A 59 -12.95 2.20 -1.70
N VAL A 60 -13.97 1.35 -1.84
CA VAL A 60 -14.05 0.41 -2.97
C VAL A 60 -14.17 1.15 -4.30
N GLU A 61 -14.98 2.20 -4.36
CA GLU A 61 -15.15 3.03 -5.56
C GLU A 61 -13.86 3.78 -5.92
N THR A 62 -13.14 4.29 -4.91
CA THR A 62 -11.83 4.92 -5.09
C THR A 62 -10.80 3.94 -5.63
N GLU A 63 -10.72 2.75 -5.04
CA GLU A 63 -9.83 1.69 -5.48
C GLU A 63 -10.15 1.25 -6.92
N TYR A 64 -11.43 1.08 -7.22
CA TYR A 64 -11.89 0.78 -8.57
C TYR A 64 -11.52 1.88 -9.57
N ALA A 65 -11.80 3.15 -9.22
CA ALA A 65 -11.51 4.29 -10.09
C ALA A 65 -10.01 4.44 -10.40
N ALA A 66 -9.15 4.18 -9.41
CA ALA A 66 -7.71 4.19 -9.61
C ALA A 66 -7.26 3.00 -10.47
N LEU A 67 -7.61 1.78 -10.07
CA LEU A 67 -7.13 0.55 -10.73
C LEU A 67 -7.53 0.44 -12.20
N ARG A 68 -8.65 1.01 -12.62
CA ARG A 68 -9.07 0.99 -14.03
C ARG A 68 -8.22 1.90 -14.94
N GLU A 69 -7.53 2.89 -14.39
CA GLU A 69 -6.67 3.84 -15.12
C GLU A 69 -5.18 3.41 -15.08
N LEU A 70 -4.84 2.44 -14.24
CA LEU A 70 -3.48 2.01 -13.96
C LEU A 70 -3.17 0.68 -14.66
N ASP A 71 -2.11 0.65 -15.46
CA ASP A 71 -1.56 -0.57 -16.06
C ASP A 71 -0.03 -0.54 -15.91
N HIS A 72 0.45 -1.17 -14.83
CA HIS A 72 1.88 -1.24 -14.52
C HIS A 72 2.20 -2.55 -13.80
N PRO A 73 3.31 -3.23 -14.11
CA PRO A 73 3.64 -4.53 -13.53
C PRO A 73 3.77 -4.51 -12.00
N ALA A 74 4.23 -3.41 -11.42
CA ALA A 74 4.32 -3.23 -9.95
C ALA A 74 3.01 -2.79 -9.28
N ILE A 75 1.88 -2.80 -9.98
CA ILE A 75 0.56 -2.50 -9.42
C ILE A 75 -0.33 -3.72 -9.61
N ARG A 76 -1.05 -4.13 -8.56
CA ARG A 76 -1.99 -5.24 -8.61
C ARG A 76 -3.06 -4.98 -9.66
N LYS A 77 -3.26 -5.91 -10.59
CA LYS A 77 -4.24 -5.78 -11.66
C LYS A 77 -5.66 -6.03 -11.14
N MET A 78 -6.60 -5.19 -11.55
CA MET A 78 -8.02 -5.43 -11.39
C MET A 78 -8.58 -6.15 -12.61
N ILE A 79 -9.41 -7.17 -12.36
CA ILE A 79 -10.06 -7.98 -13.39
C ILE A 79 -11.50 -7.49 -13.62
N ALA A 80 -12.26 -7.28 -12.54
CA ALA A 80 -13.66 -6.86 -12.64
C ALA A 80 -14.16 -6.20 -11.35
N LEU A 81 -15.19 -5.37 -11.49
CA LEU A 81 -16.04 -4.92 -10.39
C LEU A 81 -17.38 -5.66 -10.49
N LYS A 82 -17.83 -6.25 -9.40
CA LYS A 82 -19.15 -6.89 -9.27
C LYS A 82 -19.99 -6.16 -8.25
N ARG A 83 -21.28 -6.05 -8.51
CA ARG A 83 -22.25 -5.44 -7.58
C ARG A 83 -23.50 -6.29 -7.52
N ALA A 84 -24.05 -6.48 -6.33
CA ALA A 84 -25.32 -7.11 -6.09
C ALA A 84 -26.11 -6.33 -5.03
N ARG A 85 -27.43 -6.37 -5.12
CA ARG A 85 -28.33 -5.80 -4.12
C ARG A 85 -29.34 -6.87 -3.72
N PRO A 86 -28.94 -7.81 -2.85
CA PRO A 86 -29.79 -8.94 -2.46
C PRO A 86 -31.03 -8.49 -1.64
N ILE A 87 -30.91 -7.35 -0.94
CA ILE A 87 -31.99 -6.73 -0.16
C ILE A 87 -31.98 -5.22 -0.45
N VAL A 88 -33.12 -4.56 -0.37
CA VAL A 88 -33.29 -3.13 -0.73
C VAL A 88 -32.28 -2.20 0.00
N LYS A 89 -31.91 -2.53 1.24
CA LYS A 89 -30.99 -1.73 2.07
C LYS A 89 -29.59 -2.31 2.19
N VAL A 90 -29.34 -3.45 1.55
CA VAL A 90 -28.02 -4.12 1.59
C VAL A 90 -27.47 -4.16 0.18
N MET A 91 -26.28 -3.65 0.01
CA MET A 91 -25.52 -3.72 -1.25
C MET A 91 -24.25 -4.51 -1.01
N GLU A 92 -23.97 -5.43 -1.91
CA GLU A 92 -22.70 -6.17 -1.94
C GLU A 92 -21.85 -5.69 -3.12
N VAL A 93 -20.61 -5.39 -2.85
CA VAL A 93 -19.63 -4.98 -3.86
C VAL A 93 -18.41 -5.87 -3.76
N ALA A 94 -17.90 -6.31 -4.89
CA ALA A 94 -16.66 -7.07 -4.94
C ALA A 94 -15.73 -6.58 -6.03
N LEU A 95 -14.46 -6.34 -5.67
CA LEU A 95 -13.36 -6.21 -6.62
C LEU A 95 -12.75 -7.59 -6.86
N VAL A 96 -12.75 -8.02 -8.11
CA VAL A 96 -12.02 -9.20 -8.56
C VAL A 96 -10.63 -8.75 -9.00
N LEU A 97 -9.61 -9.24 -8.32
CA LEU A 97 -8.24 -8.80 -8.44
C LEU A 97 -7.35 -9.97 -8.86
N GLU A 98 -6.22 -9.68 -9.47
CA GLU A 98 -5.15 -10.63 -9.71
C GLU A 98 -4.82 -11.40 -8.43
N MET A 99 -4.72 -12.74 -8.54
CA MET A 99 -4.23 -13.57 -7.44
C MET A 99 -2.72 -13.42 -7.33
N ILE A 100 -2.27 -13.01 -6.16
CA ILE A 100 -0.85 -12.96 -5.82
C ILE A 100 -0.66 -13.94 -4.66
N ASP A 101 -0.07 -15.09 -4.97
CA ASP A 101 0.21 -16.13 -3.96
C ASP A 101 1.56 -15.82 -3.30
N SER A 102 1.54 -14.85 -2.39
CA SER A 102 2.72 -14.34 -1.72
C SER A 102 2.36 -13.67 -0.40
N SER A 103 3.37 -13.48 0.45
CA SER A 103 3.30 -12.66 1.65
C SER A 103 3.58 -11.20 1.35
N THR A 104 3.21 -10.31 2.27
CA THR A 104 3.61 -8.91 2.22
C THR A 104 5.04 -8.71 2.70
N LEU A 105 5.64 -7.56 2.39
CA LEU A 105 6.95 -7.15 2.91
C LEU A 105 6.97 -7.06 4.45
N GLU A 106 5.81 -6.86 5.08
CA GLU A 106 5.67 -6.88 6.55
C GLU A 106 5.73 -8.31 7.12
N GLU A 107 5.08 -9.27 6.44
CA GLU A 107 4.93 -10.65 6.93
C GLU A 107 6.17 -11.51 6.68
N ASP A 108 6.77 -11.39 5.50
CA ASP A 108 7.94 -12.17 5.09
C ASP A 108 8.99 -11.28 4.42
N PRO A 109 9.70 -10.49 5.21
CA PRO A 109 10.70 -9.56 4.69
C PRO A 109 11.94 -10.28 4.15
N PRO A 110 12.59 -9.75 3.08
CA PRO A 110 13.81 -10.31 2.53
C PRO A 110 14.94 -10.43 3.55
N LYS A 111 15.85 -11.36 3.29
CA LYS A 111 17.06 -11.54 4.12
C LYS A 111 18.22 -10.63 3.72
N PHE A 112 18.27 -10.22 2.47
CA PHE A 112 19.41 -9.51 1.92
C PHE A 112 19.05 -8.10 1.44
N LEU A 113 19.93 -7.15 1.69
CA LEU A 113 19.74 -5.74 1.35
C LEU A 113 19.47 -5.52 -0.15
N ARG A 114 20.13 -6.26 -1.03
CA ARG A 114 19.92 -6.16 -2.49
C ARG A 114 18.47 -6.41 -2.88
N ASP A 115 17.79 -7.37 -2.24
CA ASP A 115 16.38 -7.67 -2.52
C ASP A 115 15.48 -6.51 -2.10
N TYR A 116 15.78 -5.85 -0.97
CA TYR A 116 15.06 -4.64 -0.56
C TYR A 116 15.20 -3.51 -1.58
N VAL A 117 16.44 -3.24 -2.03
CA VAL A 117 16.69 -2.16 -2.99
C VAL A 117 15.96 -2.41 -4.30
N ARG A 118 15.97 -3.65 -4.81
CA ARG A 118 15.20 -4.05 -5.99
C ARG A 118 13.71 -3.84 -5.80
N ILE A 119 13.11 -4.34 -4.71
CA ILE A 119 11.70 -4.19 -4.37
C ILE A 119 11.33 -2.72 -4.26
N PHE A 120 12.16 -1.93 -3.58
CA PHE A 120 11.92 -0.49 -3.45
C PHE A 120 11.95 0.22 -4.80
N ALA A 121 12.85 -0.15 -5.71
CA ALA A 121 12.90 0.42 -7.05
C ALA A 121 11.64 0.09 -7.85
N GLU A 122 11.19 -1.16 -7.83
CA GLU A 122 9.96 -1.62 -8.51
C GLU A 122 8.71 -0.90 -7.98
N VAL A 123 8.59 -0.79 -6.65
CA VAL A 123 7.47 -0.06 -6.00
C VAL A 123 7.52 1.43 -6.33
N ALA A 124 8.70 2.05 -6.30
CA ALA A 124 8.86 3.46 -6.65
C ALA A 124 8.47 3.75 -8.11
N GLU A 125 8.75 2.84 -9.04
CA GLU A 125 8.30 2.91 -10.44
C GLU A 125 6.76 2.81 -10.53
N GLY A 126 6.14 1.91 -9.77
CA GLY A 126 4.69 1.79 -9.67
C GLY A 126 4.03 3.06 -9.15
N LEU A 127 4.56 3.65 -8.07
CA LEU A 127 4.08 4.93 -7.54
C LEU A 127 4.30 6.08 -8.53
N ALA A 128 5.44 6.13 -9.24
CA ALA A 128 5.67 7.12 -10.27
C ALA A 128 4.62 7.02 -11.40
N HIS A 129 4.28 5.79 -11.82
CA HIS A 129 3.20 5.57 -12.79
C HIS A 129 1.83 6.07 -12.28
N MET A 130 1.50 5.84 -10.99
CA MET A 130 0.28 6.40 -10.40
C MET A 130 0.25 7.91 -10.48
N HIS A 131 1.37 8.58 -10.17
CA HIS A 131 1.49 10.04 -10.24
C HIS A 131 1.32 10.57 -11.66
N GLU A 132 1.90 9.93 -12.66
CA GLU A 132 1.74 10.25 -14.09
C GLU A 132 0.27 10.14 -14.54
N LYS A 133 -0.53 9.27 -13.90
CA LYS A 133 -1.98 9.14 -14.11
C LYS A 133 -2.82 10.09 -13.23
N GLY A 134 -2.17 10.93 -12.45
CA GLY A 134 -2.81 11.92 -11.58
C GLY A 134 -3.39 11.36 -10.28
N PHE A 135 -2.87 10.21 -9.82
CA PHE A 135 -3.27 9.60 -8.55
C PHE A 135 -2.12 9.58 -7.55
N VAL A 136 -2.47 9.72 -6.26
CA VAL A 136 -1.59 9.49 -5.11
C VAL A 136 -2.11 8.28 -4.34
N HIS A 137 -1.24 7.40 -3.89
CA HIS A 137 -1.60 6.21 -3.11
C HIS A 137 -2.08 6.59 -1.70
N ALA A 138 -1.34 7.50 -1.05
CA ALA A 138 -1.66 8.13 0.25
C ALA A 138 -1.78 7.17 1.46
N ASP A 139 -1.36 5.91 1.32
CA ASP A 139 -1.26 4.95 2.43
C ASP A 139 -0.19 3.87 2.16
N MET A 140 0.98 4.29 1.62
CA MET A 140 2.08 3.37 1.36
C MET A 140 2.69 2.88 2.68
N LYS A 141 2.85 1.56 2.81
CA LYS A 141 3.43 0.88 3.97
C LYS A 141 3.90 -0.53 3.59
N THR A 142 4.67 -1.16 4.46
CA THR A 142 5.21 -2.53 4.25
C THR A 142 4.11 -3.57 3.99
N GLY A 143 2.96 -3.47 4.67
CA GLY A 143 1.81 -4.36 4.45
C GLY A 143 1.06 -4.14 3.13
N ASN A 144 1.36 -3.07 2.38
CA ASN A 144 0.77 -2.79 1.07
C ASN A 144 1.71 -3.14 -0.10
N ILE A 145 2.80 -3.87 0.17
CA ILE A 145 3.73 -4.38 -0.83
C ILE A 145 3.70 -5.91 -0.77
N MET A 146 3.15 -6.54 -1.80
CA MET A 146 3.22 -7.98 -1.99
C MET A 146 4.57 -8.36 -2.58
N MET A 147 5.19 -9.35 -1.98
CA MET A 147 6.49 -9.85 -2.40
C MET A 147 6.36 -10.76 -3.62
N PRO A 148 7.37 -10.80 -4.51
CA PRO A 148 7.40 -11.78 -5.59
C PRO A 148 7.62 -13.19 -5.01
N VAL A 149 6.85 -14.19 -5.48
CA VAL A 149 7.03 -15.59 -5.06
C VAL A 149 8.03 -16.29 -5.97
N GLY A 150 9.00 -16.99 -5.35
CA GLY A 150 9.93 -17.88 -6.03
C GLY A 150 11.23 -17.22 -6.50
N ARG A 151 12.15 -18.06 -6.97
CA ARG A 151 13.50 -17.65 -7.36
C ARG A 151 13.59 -17.02 -8.76
N ASP A 152 12.45 -16.82 -9.44
CA ASP A 152 12.44 -16.25 -10.77
C ASP A 152 12.65 -14.73 -10.68
N SER A 153 13.74 -14.26 -11.25
CA SER A 153 14.10 -12.85 -11.38
C SER A 153 13.09 -12.00 -12.18
N GLU A 154 12.06 -12.64 -12.76
CA GLU A 154 11.00 -11.99 -13.54
C GLU A 154 9.79 -11.57 -12.70
N LYS A 155 9.69 -11.99 -11.45
CA LYS A 155 8.56 -11.62 -10.59
C LYS A 155 8.83 -10.31 -9.89
N ILE A 156 7.90 -9.38 -10.06
CA ILE A 156 7.97 -7.99 -9.59
C ILE A 156 7.11 -7.82 -8.34
N ALA A 157 7.62 -7.07 -7.36
CA ALA A 157 6.84 -6.64 -6.19
C ALA A 157 5.62 -5.83 -6.63
N LYS A 158 4.49 -6.01 -5.94
CA LYS A 158 3.24 -5.37 -6.34
C LYS A 158 2.65 -4.52 -5.22
N ILE A 159 2.30 -3.30 -5.57
CA ILE A 159 1.49 -2.40 -4.74
C ILE A 159 0.07 -2.95 -4.69
N ILE A 160 -0.49 -3.01 -3.48
CA ILE A 160 -1.87 -3.44 -3.21
C ILE A 160 -2.61 -2.39 -2.39
N ASP A 161 -3.95 -2.53 -2.34
CA ASP A 161 -4.87 -1.73 -1.51
C ASP A 161 -4.85 -0.22 -1.80
N LEU A 162 -5.42 0.16 -2.93
CA LEU A 162 -5.58 1.54 -3.36
C LEU A 162 -6.83 2.23 -2.75
N GLY A 163 -7.43 1.67 -1.71
CA GLY A 163 -8.65 2.21 -1.10
C GLY A 163 -8.50 3.59 -0.46
N GLN A 164 -7.27 4.03 -0.20
CA GLN A 164 -6.96 5.38 0.29
C GLN A 164 -6.45 6.32 -0.80
N SER A 165 -6.27 5.84 -2.03
CA SER A 165 -5.78 6.67 -3.13
C SER A 165 -6.71 7.85 -3.42
N CYS A 166 -6.19 8.88 -4.07
CA CYS A 166 -6.98 10.03 -4.47
C CYS A 166 -6.32 10.75 -5.66
N LYS A 167 -7.05 11.66 -6.29
CA LYS A 167 -6.45 12.57 -7.28
C LYS A 167 -5.50 13.54 -6.60
N ILE A 168 -4.44 13.93 -7.29
CA ILE A 168 -3.49 14.94 -6.85
C ILE A 168 -4.24 16.23 -6.48
N GLY A 169 -3.88 16.86 -5.37
CA GLY A 169 -4.53 18.07 -4.85
C GLY A 169 -5.78 17.83 -4.02
N THR A 170 -6.20 16.59 -3.81
CA THR A 170 -7.37 16.27 -2.98
C THR A 170 -7.13 16.64 -1.51
N ILE A 171 -8.08 17.34 -0.90
CA ILE A 171 -8.14 17.56 0.55
C ILE A 171 -9.07 16.51 1.16
N LYS A 172 -8.53 15.66 2.03
CA LYS A 172 -9.31 14.61 2.67
C LYS A 172 -10.03 15.14 3.91
N PRO A 173 -11.34 14.89 4.08
CA PRO A 173 -12.12 15.44 5.19
C PRO A 173 -11.74 14.84 6.55
N ARG A 174 -11.08 13.68 6.56
CA ARG A 174 -10.67 12.94 7.76
C ARG A 174 -9.20 12.58 7.72
N PHE A 175 -8.63 12.28 8.87
CA PHE A 175 -7.33 11.61 8.95
C PHE A 175 -7.39 10.29 8.18
N GLN A 176 -6.51 10.13 7.22
CA GLN A 176 -6.37 8.92 6.41
C GLN A 176 -4.89 8.65 6.19
N GLY A 177 -4.49 7.43 6.44
CA GLY A 177 -3.12 6.96 6.42
C GLY A 177 -2.82 6.11 7.65
N SER A 178 -1.75 5.35 7.61
CA SER A 178 -1.35 4.44 8.67
C SER A 178 -0.39 5.11 9.66
N PRO A 179 -0.59 4.95 10.99
CA PRO A 179 0.36 5.43 11.99
C PRO A 179 1.78 4.92 11.72
N GLY A 180 2.78 5.78 11.91
CA GLY A 180 4.18 5.47 11.62
C GLY A 180 4.60 5.69 10.15
N TYR A 181 3.63 5.97 9.24
CA TYR A 181 3.88 6.20 7.82
C TYR A 181 3.33 7.54 7.32
N MET A 182 2.41 8.13 8.08
CA MET A 182 1.64 9.32 7.70
C MET A 182 2.52 10.55 7.53
N ALA A 183 2.38 11.22 6.39
CA ALA A 183 3.05 12.48 6.11
C ALA A 183 2.43 13.66 6.89
N PRO A 184 3.19 14.73 7.18
CA PRO A 184 2.71 15.90 7.92
C PRO A 184 1.46 16.54 7.32
N GLU A 185 1.41 16.72 6.01
CA GLU A 185 0.27 17.30 5.28
C GLU A 185 -1.00 16.46 5.38
N GLN A 186 -0.89 15.12 5.52
CA GLN A 186 -2.05 14.25 5.77
C GLN A 186 -2.66 14.52 7.14
N SER A 187 -1.81 14.71 8.16
CA SER A 187 -2.23 15.06 9.52
C SER A 187 -2.81 16.47 9.59
N ALA A 188 -2.26 17.41 8.84
CA ALA A 188 -2.73 18.80 8.77
C ALA A 188 -3.99 18.96 7.91
N LYS A 189 -4.46 17.89 7.22
CA LYS A 189 -5.55 17.93 6.23
C LYS A 189 -5.31 18.94 5.10
N GLU A 190 -4.08 19.01 4.67
CA GLU A 190 -3.66 19.79 3.51
C GLU A 190 -3.84 18.98 2.21
N PRO A 191 -3.69 19.62 1.04
CA PRO A 191 -3.77 18.91 -0.24
C PRO A 191 -2.77 17.75 -0.32
N ILE A 192 -3.26 16.57 -0.70
CA ILE A 192 -2.46 15.37 -0.93
C ILE A 192 -1.80 15.50 -2.32
N VAL A 193 -0.49 15.42 -2.36
CA VAL A 193 0.33 15.59 -3.56
C VAL A 193 1.30 14.41 -3.73
N GLU A 194 2.03 14.35 -4.84
CA GLU A 194 2.98 13.27 -5.14
C GLU A 194 4.05 13.12 -4.04
N ARG A 195 4.48 14.24 -3.46
CA ARG A 195 5.45 14.24 -2.37
C ARG A 195 4.91 13.63 -1.06
N THR A 196 3.58 13.47 -0.94
CA THR A 196 2.97 12.71 0.17
C THR A 196 3.38 11.24 0.08
N ASP A 197 3.31 10.64 -1.12
CA ASP A 197 3.77 9.26 -1.31
C ASP A 197 5.29 9.13 -1.14
N VAL A 198 6.07 10.15 -1.49
CA VAL A 198 7.52 10.15 -1.23
C VAL A 198 7.79 9.99 0.27
N TYR A 199 7.06 10.71 1.13
CA TYR A 199 7.20 10.58 2.58
C TYR A 199 6.73 9.21 3.08
N ASN A 200 5.51 8.78 2.68
CA ASN A 200 4.98 7.47 3.09
C ASN A 200 5.93 6.35 2.67
N PHE A 201 6.51 6.45 1.48
CA PHE A 201 7.47 5.47 0.97
C PHE A 201 8.82 5.55 1.70
N GLY A 202 9.30 6.74 2.06
CA GLY A 202 10.47 6.93 2.92
C GLY A 202 10.29 6.22 4.27
N ALA A 203 9.11 6.39 4.90
CA ALA A 203 8.75 5.70 6.14
C ALA A 203 8.65 4.18 5.94
N THR A 204 8.17 3.75 4.78
CA THR A 204 8.12 2.32 4.40
C THR A 204 9.51 1.72 4.28
N MET A 205 10.43 2.41 3.58
CA MET A 205 11.83 1.97 3.47
C MET A 205 12.50 1.91 4.84
N TYR A 206 12.33 2.96 5.66
CA TYR A 206 12.89 2.99 7.00
C TYR A 206 12.39 1.82 7.85
N ARG A 207 11.07 1.62 7.92
CA ARG A 207 10.45 0.50 8.66
C ARG A 207 10.97 -0.86 8.20
N ALA A 208 11.10 -1.05 6.90
CA ALA A 208 11.56 -2.31 6.33
C ALA A 208 13.03 -2.60 6.66
N LEU A 209 13.90 -1.58 6.59
CA LEU A 209 15.33 -1.72 6.83
C LEU A 209 15.70 -1.78 8.32
N VAL A 210 15.12 -0.88 9.13
CA VAL A 210 15.47 -0.70 10.54
C VAL A 210 14.65 -1.60 11.47
N ARG A 211 13.51 -2.12 11.01
CA ARG A 211 12.54 -2.89 11.79
C ARG A 211 11.85 -2.08 12.89
N ASP A 212 12.00 -0.77 12.84
CA ASP A 212 11.37 0.20 13.74
C ASP A 212 10.75 1.33 12.93
N TYR A 213 9.88 2.13 13.54
CA TYR A 213 9.25 3.24 12.85
C TYR A 213 10.16 4.45 12.82
N ALA A 214 10.13 5.19 11.71
CA ALA A 214 10.65 6.54 11.64
C ALA A 214 9.87 7.45 12.61
N GLU A 215 10.49 8.54 13.03
CA GLU A 215 9.77 9.57 13.77
C GLU A 215 8.79 10.28 12.83
N THR A 216 7.51 10.18 13.13
CA THR A 216 6.42 10.71 12.30
C THR A 216 5.43 11.50 13.13
N VAL A 217 4.56 12.24 12.46
CA VAL A 217 3.49 13.04 13.10
C VAL A 217 2.48 12.18 13.88
N LEU A 218 2.28 10.92 13.49
CA LEU A 218 1.39 9.98 14.18
C LEU A 218 2.16 8.70 14.52
N VAL A 219 2.49 8.55 15.79
CA VAL A 219 3.21 7.38 16.30
C VAL A 219 2.22 6.22 16.52
N PRO A 220 2.56 4.97 16.16
CA PRO A 220 1.74 3.81 16.48
C PRO A 220 1.41 3.73 17.99
N GLY A 221 0.14 3.45 18.30
CA GLY A 221 -0.33 3.37 19.69
C GLY A 221 -0.56 4.70 20.40
N LYS A 222 -0.34 5.84 19.75
CA LYS A 222 -0.69 7.15 20.29
C LYS A 222 -2.00 7.67 19.71
N SER A 223 -2.80 8.32 20.56
CA SER A 223 -4.11 8.88 20.15
C SER A 223 -4.03 10.29 19.57
N LYS A 224 -2.92 11.00 19.80
CA LYS A 224 -2.71 12.37 19.32
C LYS A 224 -1.57 12.41 18.30
N SER A 225 -1.79 13.14 17.21
CA SER A 225 -0.74 13.52 16.28
C SER A 225 0.13 14.62 16.88
N ARG A 226 1.42 14.63 16.52
CA ARG A 226 2.37 15.72 16.78
C ARG A 226 2.24 16.77 15.68
N THR A 227 2.58 18.02 15.99
CA THR A 227 2.87 19.00 14.94
C THR A 227 4.23 18.66 14.29
N PRO A 228 4.54 19.15 13.07
CA PRO A 228 5.84 18.90 12.47
C PRO A 228 7.04 19.34 13.33
N GLU A 229 6.87 20.41 14.11
CA GLU A 229 7.90 20.95 15.02
C GLU A 229 8.15 20.05 16.23
N GLU A 230 7.16 19.25 16.63
CA GLU A 230 7.25 18.30 17.75
C GLU A 230 7.81 16.93 17.34
N VAL A 231 7.98 16.69 16.03
CA VAL A 231 8.53 15.43 15.53
C VAL A 231 10.05 15.43 15.75
N PRO A 232 10.59 14.48 16.55
CA PRO A 232 12.04 14.37 16.72
C PRO A 232 12.73 14.07 15.38
N VAL A 233 14.01 14.36 15.30
CA VAL A 233 14.81 13.96 14.14
C VAL A 233 14.89 12.44 14.09
N THR A 234 14.51 11.86 12.95
CA THR A 234 14.68 10.42 12.72
C THR A 234 16.18 10.09 12.67
N ILE A 235 16.59 9.10 13.46
CA ILE A 235 17.96 8.59 13.42
C ILE A 235 18.23 8.00 12.03
N PRO A 236 19.32 8.38 11.33
CA PRO A 236 19.63 7.82 10.02
C PRO A 236 19.68 6.29 10.02
N ALA A 237 19.16 5.67 8.97
CA ALA A 237 19.09 4.21 8.91
C ALA A 237 20.48 3.54 9.00
N SER A 238 21.53 4.18 8.49
CA SER A 238 22.91 3.70 8.61
C SER A 238 23.47 3.66 10.01
N GLU A 239 22.92 4.45 10.93
CA GLU A 239 23.29 4.39 12.36
C GLU A 239 22.59 3.25 13.12
N ARG A 240 21.49 2.73 12.55
CA ARG A 240 20.70 1.65 13.14
C ARG A 240 21.02 0.28 12.52
N VAL A 241 21.51 0.27 11.28
CA VAL A 241 21.77 -0.96 10.50
C VAL A 241 23.23 -0.99 10.11
N PRO A 242 24.08 -1.81 10.77
CA PRO A 242 25.49 -1.93 10.43
C PRO A 242 25.70 -2.36 8.97
N GLY A 243 26.57 -1.65 8.24
CA GLY A 243 26.89 -1.95 6.85
C GLY A 243 25.89 -1.42 5.81
N LEU A 244 24.82 -0.74 6.24
CA LEU A 244 23.94 -0.06 5.30
C LEU A 244 24.68 1.07 4.58
N SER A 245 24.51 1.17 3.24
CA SER A 245 25.18 2.23 2.49
C SER A 245 24.69 3.62 2.90
N SER A 246 25.62 4.58 2.96
CA SER A 246 25.31 5.98 3.26
C SER A 246 24.36 6.60 2.25
N GLU A 247 24.49 6.21 0.98
CA GLU A 247 23.64 6.71 -0.10
C GLU A 247 22.18 6.26 0.07
N LEU A 248 21.95 4.98 0.44
CA LEU A 248 20.59 4.50 0.71
C LEU A 248 20.01 5.16 1.96
N SER A 249 20.80 5.30 3.02
CA SER A 249 20.39 5.99 4.25
C SER A 249 20.04 7.46 3.98
N LEU A 250 20.83 8.16 3.17
CA LEU A 250 20.58 9.53 2.76
C LEU A 250 19.28 9.63 1.95
N LEU A 251 19.07 8.72 0.97
CA LEU A 251 17.83 8.68 0.18
C LEU A 251 16.60 8.55 1.07
N VAL A 252 16.63 7.67 2.07
CA VAL A 252 15.55 7.51 3.04
C VAL A 252 15.30 8.81 3.80
N SER A 253 16.37 9.46 4.28
CA SER A 253 16.28 10.74 5.01
C SER A 253 15.72 11.88 4.15
N GLU A 254 16.12 11.97 2.87
CA GLU A 254 15.59 12.94 1.90
C GLU A 254 14.09 12.73 1.63
N CYS A 255 13.63 11.46 1.63
CA CYS A 255 12.20 11.15 1.52
C CYS A 255 11.41 11.56 2.77
N LEU A 256 12.00 11.42 3.97
CA LEU A 256 11.37 11.69 5.27
C LEU A 256 11.39 13.16 5.67
N HIS A 257 11.80 14.08 4.78
CA HIS A 257 11.85 15.48 5.16
C HIS A 257 10.45 16.02 5.47
N LEU A 258 10.28 16.60 6.67
CA LEU A 258 8.97 17.07 7.15
C LEU A 258 8.39 18.21 6.28
N LYS A 259 9.25 19.14 5.85
CA LYS A 259 8.86 20.23 4.95
C LYS A 259 8.75 19.73 3.52
N LEU A 260 7.58 19.95 2.93
CA LEU A 260 7.23 19.44 1.60
C LEU A 260 8.19 19.93 0.50
N ASP A 261 8.61 21.18 0.56
CA ASP A 261 9.52 21.83 -0.42
C ASP A 261 10.96 21.29 -0.37
N ARG A 262 11.38 20.73 0.76
CA ARG A 262 12.70 20.11 0.96
C ARG A 262 12.75 18.61 0.70
N ARG A 263 11.59 17.98 0.53
CA ARG A 263 11.46 16.56 0.22
C ARG A 263 11.80 16.31 -1.25
N ILE A 264 12.31 15.14 -1.60
CA ILE A 264 12.45 14.74 -3.00
C ILE A 264 11.14 15.00 -3.76
N ASP A 265 11.23 15.59 -4.94
CA ASP A 265 10.06 16.13 -5.64
C ASP A 265 9.20 15.09 -6.36
N SER A 266 9.75 13.89 -6.64
CA SER A 266 9.00 12.87 -7.39
C SER A 266 9.46 11.44 -7.09
N MET A 267 8.51 10.50 -7.19
CA MET A 267 8.81 9.06 -7.11
C MET A 267 9.69 8.58 -8.27
N ARG A 268 9.66 9.25 -9.43
CA ARG A 268 10.57 8.95 -10.54
C ARG A 268 12.03 9.19 -10.16
N LYS A 269 12.34 10.26 -9.44
CA LYS A 269 13.70 10.50 -8.91
C LYS A 269 14.10 9.47 -7.86
N VAL A 270 13.19 9.09 -6.98
CA VAL A 270 13.42 8.02 -5.99
C VAL A 270 13.74 6.71 -6.69
N ALA A 271 12.94 6.31 -7.68
CA ALA A 271 13.14 5.10 -8.47
C ALA A 271 14.53 5.09 -9.16
N ASN A 272 14.90 6.19 -9.81
CA ASN A 272 16.19 6.31 -10.49
C ASN A 272 17.38 6.17 -9.51
N LYS A 273 17.31 6.81 -8.34
CA LYS A 273 18.33 6.66 -7.29
C LYS A 273 18.42 5.20 -6.80
N LEU A 274 17.30 4.53 -6.57
CA LEU A 274 17.27 3.11 -6.15
C LEU A 274 17.83 2.19 -7.22
N ARG A 275 17.51 2.39 -8.51
CA ARG A 275 18.09 1.62 -9.62
C ARG A 275 19.60 1.78 -9.71
N SER A 276 20.11 2.98 -9.47
CA SER A 276 21.56 3.21 -9.44
C SER A 276 22.23 2.44 -8.29
N LEU A 277 21.57 2.35 -7.14
CA LEU A 277 22.07 1.62 -5.98
C LEU A 277 22.02 0.10 -6.14
N GLU A 278 21.10 -0.43 -6.94
CA GLU A 278 20.88 -1.88 -7.11
C GLU A 278 22.14 -2.63 -7.54
N SER A 279 22.99 -1.99 -8.36
CA SER A 279 24.27 -2.57 -8.83
C SER A 279 25.44 -2.37 -7.87
N THR A 280 25.36 -1.41 -6.95
CA THR A 280 26.47 -1.00 -6.08
C THR A 280 26.30 -1.39 -4.63
N VAL A 281 25.07 -1.66 -4.19
CA VAL A 281 24.80 -1.99 -2.80
C VAL A 281 25.42 -3.32 -2.40
N ASN A 282 26.12 -3.31 -1.26
CA ASN A 282 26.65 -4.52 -0.66
C ASN A 282 25.51 -5.46 -0.26
N ASN A 283 25.68 -6.75 -0.52
CA ASN A 283 24.66 -7.75 -0.20
C ASN A 283 24.79 -8.22 1.26
N ILE A 284 24.55 -7.31 2.18
CA ILE A 284 24.50 -7.63 3.62
C ILE A 284 23.18 -8.32 3.99
N SER A 285 23.22 -9.14 5.04
CA SER A 285 22.02 -9.69 5.68
C SER A 285 21.44 -8.67 6.65
N LEU A 286 20.12 -8.51 6.62
CA LEU A 286 19.36 -7.61 7.50
C LEU A 286 18.55 -8.37 8.55
#